data_0af4267c24bb7a65aa058ef1ac1f5ef3
#
_entry.id   0af4267c24bb7a65aa058ef1ac1f5ef3
#
_cell.length_a   1.000
_cell.length_b   1.000
_cell.length_c   1.000
_cell.angle_alpha   90.00
_cell.angle_beta   90.00
_cell.angle_gamma   90.00
#
_symmetry.space_group_name_H-M   'P 1'
#
loop_
_entity.id
_entity.type
_entity.pdbx_description
1 polymer ?
#
loop_
_entity_poly.entity_id
_entity_poly.type
_entity_poly.pdbx_seq_one_letter_code
_entity_poly.pdbx_strand_id
1 'polypeptide(L)'
;MYRSSPFDLGNAIADFDAIRISLASPEKIRSWSHGEVTKPETINYRTFKPERDGLFCARIFGPVTDWECLCGKYKRMKHRGVICDKCGVEVTLSKVRRERLGHIELASPCSHVWFFKGLPSRIGHILDISLRELESVLYFEAYVVVEAGEAPVKDREVIKDETKYRELDQAHRASGFKAMMGAEAIKELLKRVEVETLSGELREKMRTETSVQKRLKYAKRLKVVEAFRKSGNKPQWMILDVIPVIPPELRPLVPLDGGRFATSDLNDLYRRVINRNNRLKKLMDLHAPEVIVRNEKRMLQEAVDALFDNGRRGRVLRGANNRPLKSLSDTLKGKQGRFRQNLLGKRVDYSGRSVIVVGPDLKLHQCGLPKKMALELFKPFIYHRLEQTGHCTTIKQAKEMVEQQEPIVWRSEERRVGKECRSRWSPYH
;
A
#
# COMPACT_ATOMS: atom_id res chain seq x y z
N MET A 1 -6.02 2.46 28.90
CA MET A 1 -5.21 1.48 28.16
C MET A 1 -4.76 2.14 26.86
N TYR A 2 -3.53 2.55 26.75
CA TYR A 2 -2.93 3.08 25.52
C TYR A 2 -2.83 1.94 24.51
N ARG A 3 -3.55 2.03 23.39
CA ARG A 3 -3.34 1.15 22.25
C ARG A 3 -2.03 1.57 21.59
N SER A 4 -0.94 0.85 21.84
CA SER A 4 0.30 1.00 21.10
C SER A 4 0.03 0.62 19.64
N SER A 5 0.21 1.57 18.72
CA SER A 5 0.27 1.27 17.30
C SER A 5 1.47 0.36 17.05
N PRO A 6 1.39 -0.66 16.18
CA PRO A 6 2.57 -1.45 15.80
C PRO A 6 3.64 -0.62 15.08
N PHE A 7 3.37 0.67 14.84
CA PHE A 7 4.29 1.66 14.29
C PHE A 7 4.66 2.76 15.29
N ASP A 8 4.34 2.60 16.58
CA ASP A 8 4.81 3.49 17.65
C ASP A 8 6.31 3.28 17.88
N LEU A 9 7.11 3.66 16.88
CA LEU A 9 8.57 3.78 16.93
C LEU A 9 8.99 5.09 17.61
N GLY A 10 8.16 5.59 18.52
CA GLY A 10 8.47 6.74 19.34
C GLY A 10 9.32 6.35 20.55
N ASN A 11 10.66 6.49 20.43
CA ASN A 11 11.67 6.51 21.49
C ASN A 11 12.41 5.23 21.90
N ALA A 12 12.19 4.09 21.25
CA ALA A 12 13.22 3.06 21.26
C ALA A 12 13.49 2.68 19.79
N ILE A 13 14.73 2.76 19.38
CA ILE A 13 15.18 2.02 18.20
C ILE A 13 14.90 0.58 18.56
N ALA A 14 13.77 0.03 18.09
CA ALA A 14 13.45 -1.37 18.30
C ALA A 14 14.50 -2.15 17.51
N ASP A 15 15.45 -2.70 18.24
CA ASP A 15 16.47 -3.57 17.68
C ASP A 15 15.75 -4.85 17.25
N PHE A 16 15.75 -5.16 15.97
CA PHE A 16 15.11 -6.35 15.42
C PHE A 16 15.99 -6.98 14.34
N ASP A 17 16.09 -8.29 14.38
CA ASP A 17 16.91 -9.07 13.45
C ASP A 17 16.19 -9.38 12.14
N ALA A 18 14.86 -9.38 12.14
CA ALA A 18 14.07 -9.77 10.98
C ALA A 18 12.72 -9.06 10.87
N ILE A 19 12.24 -8.92 9.63
CA ILE A 19 10.89 -8.45 9.31
C ILE A 19 10.09 -9.61 8.72
N ARG A 20 8.93 -9.92 9.32
CA ARG A 20 8.00 -10.92 8.82
C ARG A 20 6.82 -10.26 8.12
N ILE A 21 6.57 -10.64 6.86
CA ILE A 21 5.40 -10.23 6.08
C ILE A 21 4.35 -11.34 6.18
N SER A 22 3.12 -10.99 6.57
CA SER A 22 1.99 -11.91 6.68
C SER A 22 0.70 -11.26 6.20
N LEU A 23 -0.37 -12.07 6.00
CA LEU A 23 -1.70 -11.55 5.76
C LEU A 23 -2.28 -10.98 7.05
N ALA A 24 -3.00 -9.86 6.94
CA ALA A 24 -3.72 -9.29 8.06
C ALA A 24 -5.16 -9.80 8.08
N SER A 25 -5.63 -10.21 9.26
CA SER A 25 -7.04 -10.51 9.47
C SER A 25 -7.86 -9.22 9.51
N PRO A 26 -9.19 -9.27 9.24
CA PRO A 26 -10.06 -8.12 9.38
C PRO A 26 -9.99 -7.47 10.77
N GLU A 27 -9.93 -8.30 11.83
CA GLU A 27 -9.82 -7.83 13.23
C GLU A 27 -8.49 -7.08 13.44
N LYS A 28 -7.41 -7.57 12.85
CA LYS A 28 -6.09 -6.93 12.94
C LYS A 28 -6.08 -5.58 12.22
N ILE A 29 -6.72 -5.46 11.06
CA ILE A 29 -6.86 -4.19 10.35
C ILE A 29 -7.65 -3.19 11.19
N ARG A 30 -8.77 -3.62 11.81
CA ARG A 30 -9.56 -2.77 12.71
C ARG A 30 -8.77 -2.35 13.95
N SER A 31 -7.91 -3.22 14.48
CA SER A 31 -7.07 -2.90 15.64
C SER A 31 -6.00 -1.84 15.34
N TRP A 32 -5.51 -1.78 14.13
CA TRP A 32 -4.56 -0.75 13.67
C TRP A 32 -5.22 0.58 13.37
N SER A 33 -6.52 0.55 13.04
CA SER A 33 -7.25 1.72 12.60
C SER A 33 -7.68 2.61 13.75
N HIS A 34 -7.64 3.91 13.53
CA HIS A 34 -8.14 4.94 14.45
C HIS A 34 -9.59 5.38 14.14
N GLY A 35 -10.20 4.80 13.10
CA GLY A 35 -11.60 5.03 12.75
C GLY A 35 -11.96 4.68 11.31
N GLU A 36 -13.26 4.57 11.05
CA GLU A 36 -13.82 4.28 9.72
C GLU A 36 -13.90 5.56 8.88
N VAL A 37 -13.46 5.44 7.63
CA VAL A 37 -13.58 6.49 6.61
C VAL A 37 -14.85 6.22 5.80
N THR A 38 -15.89 7.01 6.03
CA THR A 38 -17.21 6.82 5.39
C THR A 38 -17.44 7.77 4.22
N LYS A 39 -16.76 8.92 4.20
CA LYS A 39 -16.96 9.97 3.20
C LYS A 39 -15.82 10.02 2.19
N PRO A 40 -16.12 10.22 0.89
CA PRO A 40 -15.11 10.33 -0.17
C PRO A 40 -14.43 11.70 -0.20
N GLU A 41 -14.95 12.69 0.50
CA GLU A 41 -14.43 14.05 0.54
C GLU A 41 -13.06 14.10 1.23
N THR A 42 -12.21 15.01 0.74
CA THR A 42 -10.86 15.22 1.25
C THR A 42 -10.79 16.42 2.17
N ILE A 43 -11.01 17.60 1.61
CA ILE A 43 -10.98 18.89 2.29
C ILE A 43 -12.20 19.72 1.88
N ASN A 44 -12.58 20.66 2.73
CA ASN A 44 -13.55 21.68 2.39
C ASN A 44 -12.86 22.78 1.56
N TYR A 45 -13.28 22.97 0.32
CA TYR A 45 -12.66 23.92 -0.61
C TYR A 45 -12.77 25.40 -0.19
N ARG A 46 -13.72 25.73 0.70
CA ARG A 46 -13.90 27.10 1.22
C ARG A 46 -12.97 27.38 2.39
N THR A 47 -12.80 26.40 3.30
CA THR A 47 -12.06 26.57 4.56
C THR A 47 -10.69 25.92 4.55
N PHE A 48 -10.39 25.11 3.55
CA PHE A 48 -9.19 24.26 3.42
C PHE A 48 -8.96 23.29 4.60
N LYS A 49 -9.97 23.12 5.45
CA LYS A 49 -9.92 22.19 6.57
C LYS A 49 -10.33 20.79 6.13
N PRO A 50 -9.75 19.74 6.74
CA PRO A 50 -10.15 18.35 6.48
C PRO A 50 -11.64 18.13 6.81
N GLU A 51 -12.35 17.45 5.90
CA GLU A 51 -13.74 17.06 6.15
C GLU A 51 -13.82 15.94 7.20
N ARG A 52 -14.88 16.01 8.00
CA ARG A 52 -15.15 15.01 9.03
C ARG A 52 -15.51 13.67 8.39
N ASP A 53 -14.90 12.59 8.91
CA ASP A 53 -15.07 11.20 8.45
C ASP A 53 -14.66 10.97 6.97
N GLY A 54 -13.94 11.94 6.39
CA GLY A 54 -13.36 11.88 5.06
C GLY A 54 -11.93 11.34 5.05
N LEU A 55 -11.34 11.30 3.86
CA LEU A 55 -9.99 10.75 3.63
C LEU A 55 -8.86 11.49 4.36
N PHE A 56 -9.07 12.73 4.79
CA PHE A 56 -8.09 13.54 5.54
C PHE A 56 -8.56 13.89 6.96
N CYS A 57 -9.61 13.24 7.45
CA CYS A 57 -10.24 13.54 8.73
C CYS A 57 -9.24 13.68 9.89
N ALA A 58 -9.29 14.81 10.60
CA ALA A 58 -8.39 15.07 11.72
C ALA A 58 -8.73 14.21 12.95
N ARG A 59 -9.99 13.75 13.09
CA ARG A 59 -10.40 12.86 14.18
C ARG A 59 -9.77 11.46 14.03
N ILE A 60 -9.67 10.96 12.80
CA ILE A 60 -9.13 9.64 12.50
C ILE A 60 -7.60 9.68 12.45
N PHE A 61 -7.04 10.60 11.68
CA PHE A 61 -5.62 10.63 11.35
C PHE A 61 -4.79 11.57 12.23
N GLY A 62 -5.42 12.40 13.04
CA GLY A 62 -4.75 13.36 13.92
C GLY A 62 -4.80 14.81 13.43
N PRO A 63 -4.29 15.75 14.26
CA PRO A 63 -4.35 17.18 14.00
C PRO A 63 -3.48 17.59 12.80
N VAL A 64 -3.82 18.70 12.15
CA VAL A 64 -3.06 19.29 11.03
C VAL A 64 -1.87 20.09 11.53
N THR A 65 -2.05 20.79 12.66
CA THR A 65 -1.02 21.61 13.33
C THR A 65 -0.65 20.97 14.66
N ASP A 66 0.62 21.15 15.07
CA ASP A 66 1.12 20.60 16.32
C ASP A 66 0.37 21.21 17.52
N TRP A 67 -0.07 20.34 18.41
CA TRP A 67 -0.69 20.73 19.67
C TRP A 67 -1.94 21.61 19.55
N GLU A 68 -2.66 21.50 18.43
CA GLU A 68 -3.87 22.25 18.18
C GLU A 68 -5.00 21.35 17.65
N CYS A 69 -6.20 21.45 18.23
CA CYS A 69 -7.37 20.78 17.69
C CYS A 69 -7.93 21.51 16.45
N LEU A 70 -8.73 20.83 15.62
CA LEU A 70 -9.23 21.38 14.35
C LEU A 70 -10.09 22.66 14.51
N CYS A 71 -10.86 22.78 15.61
CA CYS A 71 -11.71 23.92 15.90
C CYS A 71 -10.99 25.08 16.60
N GLY A 72 -9.74 24.88 17.04
CA GLY A 72 -8.93 25.89 17.73
C GLY A 72 -9.27 26.09 19.21
N LYS A 73 -10.19 25.31 19.81
CA LYS A 73 -10.55 25.40 21.23
C LYS A 73 -9.36 25.09 22.15
N TYR A 74 -8.65 24.02 21.85
CA TYR A 74 -7.45 23.63 22.59
C TYR A 74 -6.21 23.89 21.75
N LYS A 75 -5.29 24.67 22.31
CA LYS A 75 -4.01 25.05 21.72
C LYS A 75 -2.88 24.89 22.73
N ARG A 76 -1.66 24.64 22.23
CA ARG A 76 -0.41 24.50 22.99
C ARG A 76 -0.31 23.18 23.77
N MET A 77 0.92 22.87 24.20
CA MET A 77 1.31 21.62 24.86
C MET A 77 0.59 21.34 26.18
N LYS A 78 0.06 22.37 26.86
CA LYS A 78 -0.64 22.19 28.16
C LYS A 78 -1.89 21.29 28.04
N HIS A 79 -2.44 21.13 26.83
CA HIS A 79 -3.59 20.26 26.56
C HIS A 79 -3.21 18.96 25.87
N ARG A 80 -1.94 18.52 25.98
CA ARG A 80 -1.47 17.28 25.35
C ARG A 80 -2.34 16.09 25.71
N GLY A 81 -2.75 15.28 24.69
CA GLY A 81 -3.54 14.07 24.87
C GLY A 81 -5.04 14.29 25.13
N VAL A 82 -5.49 15.55 25.23
CA VAL A 82 -6.91 15.86 25.40
C VAL A 82 -7.64 15.68 24.09
N ILE A 83 -8.75 14.95 24.12
CA ILE A 83 -9.67 14.82 22.98
C ILE A 83 -10.67 15.99 23.07
N CYS A 84 -10.71 16.80 22.02
CA CYS A 84 -11.61 17.95 21.96
C CYS A 84 -13.07 17.50 21.91
N ASP A 85 -13.89 17.93 22.86
CA ASP A 85 -15.32 17.68 22.93
C ASP A 85 -16.11 18.22 21.72
N LYS A 86 -15.65 19.35 21.13
CA LYS A 86 -16.31 19.98 19.97
C LYS A 86 -15.98 19.30 18.64
N CYS A 87 -14.72 19.03 18.35
CA CYS A 87 -14.29 18.47 17.05
C CYS A 87 -13.81 17.02 17.11
N GLY A 88 -13.66 16.43 18.29
CA GLY A 88 -13.23 15.05 18.50
C GLY A 88 -11.75 14.80 18.14
N VAL A 89 -10.97 15.85 17.92
CA VAL A 89 -9.54 15.73 17.56
C VAL A 89 -8.69 15.68 18.81
N GLU A 90 -7.79 14.72 18.87
CA GLU A 90 -6.81 14.60 19.93
C GLU A 90 -5.69 15.63 19.74
N VAL A 91 -5.30 16.32 20.82
CA VAL A 91 -4.22 17.32 20.82
C VAL A 91 -2.87 16.62 20.91
N THR A 92 -2.24 16.37 19.77
CA THR A 92 -0.93 15.71 19.64
C THR A 92 -0.06 16.41 18.59
N LEU A 93 1.09 15.82 18.30
CA LEU A 93 1.93 16.26 17.18
C LEU A 93 1.27 15.90 15.84
N SER A 94 1.41 16.78 14.85
CA SER A 94 0.93 16.54 13.48
C SER A 94 1.62 15.34 12.81
N LYS A 95 2.81 14.95 13.27
CA LYS A 95 3.56 13.79 12.80
C LYS A 95 2.73 12.49 12.81
N VAL A 96 1.75 12.36 13.72
CA VAL A 96 0.86 11.19 13.79
C VAL A 96 0.04 10.98 12.51
N ARG A 97 -0.16 12.03 11.70
CA ARG A 97 -0.81 11.94 10.38
C ARG A 97 0.00 11.13 9.35
N ARG A 98 1.27 10.85 9.64
CA ARG A 98 2.12 9.94 8.87
C ARG A 98 2.03 8.49 9.33
N GLU A 99 1.53 8.25 10.52
CA GLU A 99 1.58 6.97 11.21
C GLU A 99 0.20 6.32 11.34
N ARG A 100 -0.85 7.11 11.60
CA ARG A 100 -2.20 6.60 11.87
C ARG A 100 -2.89 6.06 10.61
N LEU A 101 -3.37 4.83 10.71
CA LEU A 101 -4.20 4.18 9.70
C LEU A 101 -5.69 4.43 9.99
N GLY A 102 -6.49 4.49 8.93
CA GLY A 102 -7.93 4.35 8.97
C GLY A 102 -8.37 3.05 8.31
N HIS A 103 -9.67 2.82 8.21
CA HIS A 103 -10.22 1.67 7.48
C HIS A 103 -11.53 2.02 6.78
N ILE A 104 -11.90 1.19 5.81
CA ILE A 104 -13.19 1.22 5.12
C ILE A 104 -13.84 -0.13 5.32
N GLU A 105 -15.04 -0.17 5.92
CA GLU A 105 -15.85 -1.38 6.01
C GLU A 105 -16.58 -1.61 4.69
N LEU A 106 -16.31 -2.74 4.05
CA LEU A 106 -16.94 -3.10 2.79
C LEU A 106 -18.36 -3.64 3.01
N ALA A 107 -19.32 -3.18 2.23
CA ALA A 107 -20.69 -3.67 2.24
C ALA A 107 -20.83 -5.12 1.72
N SER A 108 -19.88 -5.54 0.87
CA SER A 108 -19.75 -6.91 0.37
C SER A 108 -18.27 -7.28 0.34
N PRO A 109 -17.88 -8.50 0.74
CA PRO A 109 -16.51 -8.96 0.63
C PRO A 109 -15.96 -8.83 -0.78
N CYS A 110 -14.68 -8.48 -0.91
CA CYS A 110 -13.99 -8.37 -2.18
C CYS A 110 -12.73 -9.22 -2.22
N SER A 111 -12.45 -9.86 -3.34
CA SER A 111 -11.23 -10.66 -3.51
C SER A 111 -10.01 -9.78 -3.73
N HIS A 112 -8.89 -10.13 -3.09
CA HIS A 112 -7.63 -9.44 -3.33
C HIS A 112 -7.01 -9.89 -4.65
N VAL A 113 -6.81 -8.96 -5.59
CA VAL A 113 -6.36 -9.23 -6.96
C VAL A 113 -5.01 -9.99 -7.03
N TRP A 114 -4.11 -9.81 -6.09
CA TRP A 114 -2.83 -10.53 -6.08
C TRP A 114 -2.97 -12.04 -5.87
N PHE A 115 -3.94 -12.46 -5.06
CA PHE A 115 -4.15 -13.88 -4.74
C PHE A 115 -5.07 -14.57 -5.73
N PHE A 116 -5.87 -13.79 -6.45
CA PHE A 116 -6.76 -14.24 -7.52
C PHE A 116 -6.05 -14.27 -8.87
N LYS A 117 -5.56 -13.12 -9.38
CA LYS A 117 -4.99 -12.96 -10.73
C LYS A 117 -3.47 -13.19 -10.79
N GLY A 118 -2.81 -13.44 -9.66
CA GLY A 118 -1.39 -13.82 -9.60
C GLY A 118 -1.16 -15.18 -10.27
N LEU A 119 -0.04 -15.37 -10.93
CA LEU A 119 0.37 -16.67 -11.49
C LEU A 119 1.48 -17.27 -10.61
N PRO A 120 1.24 -18.42 -9.97
CA PRO A 120 -0.01 -19.19 -9.91
C PRO A 120 -1.08 -18.55 -9.00
N SER A 121 -2.37 -18.70 -9.38
CA SER A 121 -3.48 -18.22 -8.54
C SER A 121 -3.52 -18.99 -7.20
N ARG A 122 -3.36 -18.25 -6.09
CA ARG A 122 -3.37 -18.85 -4.74
C ARG A 122 -4.75 -19.42 -4.40
N ILE A 123 -5.81 -18.64 -4.64
CA ILE A 123 -7.20 -19.05 -4.41
C ILE A 123 -7.55 -20.24 -5.30
N GLY A 124 -7.26 -20.16 -6.60
CA GLY A 124 -7.54 -21.23 -7.55
C GLY A 124 -6.84 -22.56 -7.19
N HIS A 125 -5.58 -22.51 -6.70
CA HIS A 125 -4.85 -23.73 -6.29
C HIS A 125 -5.40 -24.34 -5.01
N ILE A 126 -5.84 -23.56 -4.04
CA ILE A 126 -6.44 -24.08 -2.81
C ILE A 126 -7.79 -24.73 -3.10
N LEU A 127 -8.66 -24.07 -3.85
CA LEU A 127 -10.01 -24.54 -4.16
C LEU A 127 -10.07 -25.55 -5.32
N ASP A 128 -8.99 -25.72 -6.09
CA ASP A 128 -8.94 -26.49 -7.35
C ASP A 128 -9.91 -25.98 -8.42
N ILE A 129 -10.09 -24.68 -8.49
CA ILE A 129 -10.91 -23.99 -9.48
C ILE A 129 -9.98 -23.32 -10.51
N SER A 130 -10.32 -23.43 -11.80
CA SER A 130 -9.54 -22.77 -12.85
C SER A 130 -9.62 -21.24 -12.74
N LEU A 131 -8.58 -20.54 -13.23
CA LEU A 131 -8.56 -19.07 -13.18
C LEU A 131 -9.75 -18.45 -13.92
N ARG A 132 -10.18 -19.04 -15.05
CA ARG A 132 -11.31 -18.54 -15.84
C ARG A 132 -12.65 -18.71 -15.11
N GLU A 133 -12.84 -19.84 -14.47
CA GLU A 133 -14.04 -20.11 -13.67
C GLU A 133 -14.07 -19.22 -12.43
N LEU A 134 -12.94 -19.09 -11.74
CA LEU A 134 -12.82 -18.18 -10.58
C LEU A 134 -13.12 -16.73 -10.98
N GLU A 135 -12.66 -16.30 -12.16
CA GLU A 135 -12.95 -14.96 -12.70
C GLU A 135 -14.45 -14.77 -12.95
N SER A 136 -15.11 -15.72 -13.60
CA SER A 136 -16.55 -15.62 -13.84
C SER A 136 -17.38 -15.60 -12.55
N VAL A 137 -16.97 -16.31 -11.51
CA VAL A 137 -17.64 -16.28 -10.21
C VAL A 137 -17.43 -14.93 -9.51
N LEU A 138 -16.20 -14.45 -9.42
CA LEU A 138 -15.86 -13.22 -8.72
C LEU A 138 -16.50 -11.96 -9.33
N TYR A 139 -16.72 -11.98 -10.64
CA TYR A 139 -17.34 -10.85 -11.35
C TYR A 139 -18.83 -11.05 -11.68
N PHE A 140 -19.46 -11.98 -10.96
CA PHE A 140 -20.92 -12.21 -11.02
C PHE A 140 -21.45 -12.65 -12.38
N GLU A 141 -20.65 -13.44 -13.12
CA GLU A 141 -21.03 -14.07 -14.40
C GLU A 141 -21.45 -15.53 -14.22
N ALA A 142 -21.07 -16.18 -13.10
CA ALA A 142 -21.36 -17.59 -12.83
C ALA A 142 -21.58 -17.83 -11.33
N TYR A 143 -22.36 -18.88 -11.04
CA TYR A 143 -22.53 -19.39 -9.67
C TYR A 143 -21.48 -20.42 -9.35
N VAL A 144 -21.09 -20.54 -8.10
CA VAL A 144 -20.30 -21.65 -7.58
C VAL A 144 -21.10 -22.37 -6.50
N VAL A 145 -21.10 -23.69 -6.57
CA VAL A 145 -21.75 -24.55 -5.59
C VAL A 145 -20.93 -24.54 -4.29
N VAL A 146 -21.53 -24.04 -3.22
CA VAL A 146 -20.94 -24.01 -1.88
C VAL A 146 -21.28 -25.29 -1.12
N GLU A 147 -22.50 -25.79 -1.27
CA GLU A 147 -23.01 -27.05 -0.73
C GLU A 147 -23.84 -27.73 -1.81
N ALA A 148 -23.47 -28.95 -2.18
CA ALA A 148 -24.20 -29.70 -3.18
C ALA A 148 -25.50 -30.32 -2.61
N GLY A 149 -25.53 -30.66 -1.32
CA GLY A 149 -26.65 -31.41 -0.75
C GLY A 149 -26.91 -32.72 -1.51
N GLU A 150 -28.17 -32.98 -1.88
CA GLU A 150 -28.58 -34.11 -2.71
C GLU A 150 -28.61 -33.82 -4.21
N ALA A 151 -28.17 -32.62 -4.64
CA ALA A 151 -28.19 -32.23 -6.04
C ALA A 151 -27.13 -33.01 -6.85
N PRO A 152 -27.41 -33.31 -8.15
CA PRO A 152 -26.49 -34.06 -9.02
C PRO A 152 -25.31 -33.23 -9.51
N VAL A 153 -24.71 -32.42 -8.62
CA VAL A 153 -23.57 -31.54 -8.86
C VAL A 153 -22.53 -31.73 -7.77
N LYS A 154 -21.29 -31.40 -8.04
CA LYS A 154 -20.21 -31.50 -7.05
C LYS A 154 -20.00 -30.17 -6.33
N ASP A 155 -19.54 -30.25 -5.09
CA ASP A 155 -19.02 -29.07 -4.39
C ASP A 155 -17.95 -28.37 -5.22
N ARG A 156 -17.99 -27.05 -5.23
CA ARG A 156 -17.07 -26.18 -6.00
C ARG A 156 -17.29 -26.23 -7.52
N GLU A 157 -18.32 -26.88 -8.01
CA GLU A 157 -18.68 -26.82 -9.44
C GLU A 157 -19.19 -25.42 -9.80
N VAL A 158 -18.76 -24.94 -10.99
CA VAL A 158 -19.16 -23.60 -11.47
C VAL A 158 -20.27 -23.74 -12.50
N ILE A 159 -21.41 -23.16 -12.20
CA ILE A 159 -22.63 -23.14 -13.04
C ILE A 159 -22.69 -21.79 -13.73
N LYS A 160 -22.57 -21.77 -15.06
CA LYS A 160 -22.63 -20.57 -15.89
C LYS A 160 -24.03 -20.26 -16.38
N ASP A 161 -24.85 -21.27 -16.51
CA ASP A 161 -26.20 -21.16 -17.01
C ASP A 161 -27.17 -20.84 -15.87
N GLU A 162 -27.84 -19.70 -15.99
CA GLU A 162 -28.80 -19.25 -14.98
C GLU A 162 -30.06 -20.12 -14.96
N THR A 163 -30.46 -20.69 -16.09
CA THR A 163 -31.62 -21.60 -16.17
C THR A 163 -31.34 -22.88 -15.38
N LYS A 164 -30.19 -23.50 -15.62
CA LYS A 164 -29.71 -24.65 -14.87
C LYS A 164 -29.61 -24.38 -13.36
N TYR A 165 -29.14 -23.20 -12.98
CA TYR A 165 -29.08 -22.79 -11.56
C TYR A 165 -30.47 -22.74 -10.95
N ARG A 166 -31.45 -22.09 -11.63
CA ARG A 166 -32.82 -21.96 -11.13
C ARG A 166 -33.51 -23.31 -10.99
N GLU A 167 -33.34 -24.20 -11.94
CA GLU A 167 -33.85 -25.59 -11.88
C GLU A 167 -33.29 -26.35 -10.68
N LEU A 168 -31.98 -26.28 -10.45
CA LEU A 168 -31.32 -26.93 -9.31
C LEU A 168 -31.73 -26.30 -7.98
N ASP A 169 -31.85 -24.98 -7.91
CA ASP A 169 -32.28 -24.27 -6.69
C ASP A 169 -33.73 -24.62 -6.34
N GLN A 170 -34.64 -24.67 -7.32
CA GLN A 170 -36.02 -25.06 -7.09
C GLN A 170 -36.18 -26.53 -6.67
N ALA A 171 -35.41 -27.44 -7.29
CA ALA A 171 -35.49 -28.86 -7.01
C ALA A 171 -34.84 -29.28 -5.69
N HIS A 172 -33.72 -28.65 -5.32
CA HIS A 172 -32.85 -29.14 -4.24
C HIS A 172 -32.60 -28.13 -3.11
N ARG A 173 -33.24 -26.98 -3.11
CA ARG A 173 -33.07 -25.99 -2.05
C ARG A 173 -33.44 -26.52 -0.67
N ALA A 174 -34.50 -27.31 -0.58
CA ALA A 174 -34.92 -27.95 0.65
C ALA A 174 -33.94 -29.06 1.12
N SER A 175 -33.19 -29.68 0.21
CA SER A 175 -32.20 -30.72 0.48
C SER A 175 -30.80 -30.18 0.80
N GLY A 176 -30.67 -28.85 1.06
CA GLY A 176 -29.41 -28.23 1.46
C GLY A 176 -28.54 -27.75 0.30
N PHE A 177 -29.05 -27.68 -0.92
CA PHE A 177 -28.31 -27.09 -2.05
C PHE A 177 -28.11 -25.60 -1.84
N LYS A 178 -26.87 -25.15 -1.97
CA LYS A 178 -26.52 -23.73 -1.88
C LYS A 178 -25.46 -23.36 -2.91
N ALA A 179 -25.80 -22.50 -3.84
CA ALA A 179 -24.85 -21.92 -4.77
C ALA A 179 -24.90 -20.39 -4.67
N MET A 180 -23.77 -19.74 -4.78
CA MET A 180 -23.61 -18.30 -4.59
C MET A 180 -22.69 -17.70 -5.68
N MET A 181 -22.71 -16.40 -5.80
CA MET A 181 -21.83 -15.62 -6.68
C MET A 181 -20.86 -14.72 -5.88
N GLY A 182 -19.81 -14.26 -6.55
CA GLY A 182 -18.91 -13.25 -6.02
C GLY A 182 -17.90 -13.73 -5.00
N ALA A 183 -17.20 -12.78 -4.40
CA ALA A 183 -16.17 -13.07 -3.40
C ALA A 183 -16.72 -13.66 -2.11
N GLU A 184 -17.99 -13.44 -1.82
CA GLU A 184 -18.68 -14.01 -0.65
C GLU A 184 -18.74 -15.55 -0.72
N ALA A 185 -19.10 -16.08 -1.90
CA ALA A 185 -19.09 -17.53 -2.16
C ALA A 185 -17.69 -18.13 -1.98
N ILE A 186 -16.68 -17.49 -2.55
CA ILE A 186 -15.28 -17.93 -2.45
C ILE A 186 -14.79 -17.87 -1.00
N LYS A 187 -15.21 -16.88 -0.23
CA LYS A 187 -14.89 -16.77 1.19
C LYS A 187 -15.45 -17.94 2.00
N GLU A 188 -16.72 -18.29 1.76
CA GLU A 188 -17.34 -19.44 2.43
C GLU A 188 -16.65 -20.75 2.09
N LEU A 189 -16.28 -20.95 0.82
CA LEU A 189 -15.48 -22.12 0.42
C LEU A 189 -14.10 -22.15 1.09
N LEU A 190 -13.43 -20.99 1.19
CA LEU A 190 -12.11 -20.89 1.82
C LEU A 190 -12.15 -21.11 3.35
N LYS A 191 -13.26 -20.73 4.01
CA LYS A 191 -13.47 -21.01 5.45
C LYS A 191 -13.54 -22.53 5.76
N ARG A 192 -14.10 -23.32 4.84
CA ARG A 192 -14.26 -24.76 4.99
C ARG A 192 -12.98 -25.56 4.73
N VAL A 193 -11.96 -24.90 4.14
CA VAL A 193 -10.69 -25.58 3.85
C VAL A 193 -9.85 -25.69 5.12
N GLU A 194 -9.67 -26.91 5.59
CA GLU A 194 -8.67 -27.23 6.59
C GLU A 194 -7.33 -27.49 5.89
N VAL A 195 -6.36 -26.64 6.20
CA VAL A 195 -5.05 -26.64 5.52
C VAL A 195 -4.25 -27.90 5.83
N GLU A 196 -4.37 -28.44 7.06
CA GLU A 196 -3.65 -29.64 7.49
C GLU A 196 -4.15 -30.89 6.76
N THR A 197 -5.46 -31.10 6.75
CA THR A 197 -6.10 -32.25 6.06
C THR A 197 -5.83 -32.21 4.56
N LEU A 198 -6.01 -31.04 3.94
CA LEU A 198 -5.73 -30.85 2.50
C LEU A 198 -4.25 -31.12 2.15
N SER A 199 -3.33 -30.78 3.03
CA SER A 199 -1.90 -31.06 2.85
C SER A 199 -1.64 -32.58 2.85
N GLY A 200 -2.26 -33.33 3.79
CA GLY A 200 -2.19 -34.78 3.86
C GLY A 200 -2.73 -35.44 2.60
N GLU A 201 -3.96 -35.12 2.20
CA GLU A 201 -4.59 -35.66 1.00
C GLU A 201 -3.77 -35.42 -0.28
N LEU A 202 -3.24 -34.19 -0.45
CA LEU A 202 -2.43 -33.90 -1.64
C LEU A 202 -1.12 -34.66 -1.68
N ARG A 203 -0.50 -34.99 -0.54
CA ARG A 203 0.68 -35.80 -0.46
C ARG A 203 0.38 -37.29 -0.84
N GLU A 204 -0.74 -37.80 -0.36
CA GLU A 204 -1.19 -39.17 -0.73
C GLU A 204 -1.53 -39.24 -2.21
N LYS A 205 -2.33 -38.30 -2.73
CA LYS A 205 -2.65 -38.25 -4.16
C LYS A 205 -1.38 -38.13 -5.03
N MET A 206 -0.36 -37.42 -4.57
CA MET A 206 0.91 -37.31 -5.29
C MET A 206 1.73 -38.60 -5.27
N ARG A 207 1.58 -39.43 -4.23
CA ARG A 207 2.24 -40.79 -4.14
C ARG A 207 1.56 -41.83 -4.99
N THR A 208 0.22 -41.83 -5.00
CA THR A 208 -0.60 -42.84 -5.69
C THR A 208 -0.77 -42.57 -7.18
N GLU A 209 -0.64 -41.31 -7.62
CA GLU A 209 -0.88 -40.93 -9.01
C GLU A 209 0.26 -41.35 -9.93
N THR A 210 -0.06 -42.07 -11.00
CA THR A 210 0.90 -42.54 -12.03
C THR A 210 1.19 -41.50 -13.11
N SER A 211 0.21 -40.61 -13.42
CA SER A 211 0.36 -39.59 -14.43
C SER A 211 1.28 -38.45 -13.98
N VAL A 212 2.35 -38.21 -14.71
CA VAL A 212 3.33 -37.16 -14.45
C VAL A 212 2.69 -35.75 -14.44
N GLN A 213 1.76 -35.48 -15.36
CA GLN A 213 1.08 -34.20 -15.45
C GLN A 213 0.19 -33.93 -14.22
N LYS A 214 -0.59 -34.93 -13.79
CA LYS A 214 -1.41 -34.82 -12.59
C LYS A 214 -0.56 -34.65 -11.33
N ARG A 215 0.53 -35.42 -11.22
CA ARG A 215 1.49 -35.32 -10.12
C ARG A 215 2.11 -33.93 -10.03
N LEU A 216 2.48 -33.28 -11.16
CA LEU A 216 2.96 -31.92 -11.19
C LEU A 216 1.87 -30.90 -10.78
N LYS A 217 0.61 -31.14 -11.15
CA LYS A 217 -0.53 -30.32 -10.71
C LYS A 217 -0.66 -30.37 -9.18
N TYR A 218 -0.64 -31.58 -8.59
CA TYR A 218 -0.72 -31.77 -7.14
C TYR A 218 0.49 -31.13 -6.42
N ALA A 219 1.69 -31.24 -6.97
CA ALA A 219 2.89 -30.65 -6.40
C ALA A 219 2.80 -29.11 -6.36
N LYS A 220 2.28 -28.47 -7.42
CA LYS A 220 2.04 -27.01 -7.45
C LYS A 220 0.99 -26.58 -6.40
N ARG A 221 -0.10 -27.34 -6.25
CA ARG A 221 -1.11 -27.10 -5.23
C ARG A 221 -0.53 -27.27 -3.82
N LEU A 222 0.17 -28.37 -3.58
CA LEU A 222 0.81 -28.67 -2.30
C LEU A 222 1.76 -27.55 -1.87
N LYS A 223 2.56 -27.00 -2.80
CA LYS A 223 3.45 -25.87 -2.50
C LYS A 223 2.71 -24.67 -1.93
N VAL A 224 1.53 -24.34 -2.43
CA VAL A 224 0.71 -23.23 -1.93
C VAL A 224 0.11 -23.57 -0.56
N VAL A 225 -0.45 -24.78 -0.41
CA VAL A 225 -1.05 -25.23 0.85
C VAL A 225 -0.01 -25.29 1.98
N GLU A 226 1.18 -25.82 1.71
CA GLU A 226 2.30 -25.84 2.67
C GLU A 226 2.76 -24.43 3.07
N ALA A 227 2.72 -23.46 2.15
CA ALA A 227 3.04 -22.08 2.48
C ALA A 227 2.02 -21.49 3.47
N PHE A 228 0.73 -21.80 3.33
CA PHE A 228 -0.29 -21.41 4.30
C PHE A 228 -0.10 -22.13 5.64
N ARG A 229 0.14 -23.43 5.63
CA ARG A 229 0.39 -24.24 6.83
C ARG A 229 1.55 -23.69 7.65
N LYS A 230 2.70 -23.45 7.01
CA LYS A 230 3.92 -22.96 7.66
C LYS A 230 3.79 -21.52 8.18
N SER A 231 3.05 -20.67 7.48
CA SER A 231 2.89 -19.26 7.85
C SER A 231 1.83 -19.03 8.93
N GLY A 232 0.91 -19.98 9.13
CA GLY A 232 -0.24 -19.83 10.03
C GLY A 232 -1.30 -18.85 9.51
N ASN A 233 -1.23 -18.44 8.24
CA ASN A 233 -2.24 -17.57 7.64
C ASN A 233 -3.49 -18.39 7.29
N LYS A 234 -4.67 -17.82 7.56
CA LYS A 234 -5.94 -18.45 7.17
C LYS A 234 -6.25 -18.13 5.70
N PRO A 235 -6.65 -19.12 4.88
CA PRO A 235 -6.97 -18.88 3.47
C PRO A 235 -8.05 -17.84 3.23
N GLN A 236 -9.04 -17.74 4.11
CA GLN A 236 -10.12 -16.75 4.05
C GLN A 236 -9.65 -15.29 4.11
N TRP A 237 -8.44 -15.01 4.63
CA TRP A 237 -7.89 -13.65 4.68
C TRP A 237 -7.47 -13.11 3.31
N MET A 238 -7.51 -13.95 2.26
CA MET A 238 -7.33 -13.49 0.88
C MET A 238 -8.56 -12.75 0.34
N ILE A 239 -9.69 -12.86 1.04
CA ILE A 239 -10.91 -12.11 0.77
C ILE A 239 -11.01 -11.00 1.80
N LEU A 240 -11.19 -9.78 1.33
CA LEU A 240 -11.18 -8.56 2.13
C LEU A 240 -12.61 -8.19 2.57
N ASP A 241 -12.82 -8.03 3.86
CA ASP A 241 -14.02 -7.41 4.44
C ASP A 241 -13.76 -5.94 4.77
N VAL A 242 -12.50 -5.63 5.06
CA VAL A 242 -12.05 -4.32 5.50
C VAL A 242 -10.82 -3.92 4.69
N ILE A 243 -10.80 -2.70 4.21
CA ILE A 243 -9.64 -2.12 3.50
C ILE A 243 -8.93 -1.13 4.42
N PRO A 244 -7.61 -1.26 4.64
CA PRO A 244 -6.85 -0.27 5.37
C PRO A 244 -6.68 0.99 4.52
N VAL A 245 -6.83 2.16 5.15
CA VAL A 245 -6.57 3.46 4.53
C VAL A 245 -5.24 3.97 5.05
N ILE A 246 -4.27 4.14 4.15
CA ILE A 246 -2.94 4.61 4.51
C ILE A 246 -2.97 6.06 5.02
N PRO A 247 -2.02 6.45 5.88
CA PRO A 247 -1.95 7.78 6.45
C PRO A 247 -1.97 8.90 5.39
N PRO A 248 -2.59 10.06 5.67
CA PRO A 248 -2.72 11.17 4.72
C PRO A 248 -1.40 11.69 4.16
N GLU A 249 -0.34 11.73 4.96
CA GLU A 249 0.97 12.22 4.51
C GLU A 249 1.68 11.28 3.53
N LEU A 250 1.30 10.01 3.47
CA LEU A 250 1.80 9.07 2.45
C LEU A 250 1.05 9.20 1.12
N ARG A 251 -0.06 9.96 1.09
CA ARG A 251 -0.88 10.28 -0.09
C ARG A 251 -1.25 11.77 -0.10
N PRO A 252 -0.28 12.68 -0.13
CA PRO A 252 -0.48 14.08 0.17
C PRO A 252 -1.40 14.79 -0.82
N LEU A 253 -2.03 15.85 -0.33
CA LEU A 253 -2.78 16.85 -1.07
C LEU A 253 -2.06 18.19 -0.87
N VAL A 254 -1.39 18.68 -1.91
CA VAL A 254 -0.54 19.87 -1.84
C VAL A 254 -1.20 21.04 -2.57
N PRO A 255 -1.40 22.19 -1.92
CA PRO A 255 -1.88 23.38 -2.61
C PRO A 255 -0.83 23.88 -3.59
N LEU A 256 -1.26 24.26 -4.78
CA LEU A 256 -0.47 24.93 -5.81
C LEU A 256 -0.91 26.37 -5.94
N ASP A 257 -0.07 27.21 -6.54
CA ASP A 257 -0.40 28.57 -6.87
C ASP A 257 -1.65 28.64 -7.77
N GLY A 258 -2.51 29.61 -7.53
CA GLY A 258 -3.79 29.75 -8.23
C GLY A 258 -4.95 28.90 -7.67
N GLY A 259 -4.87 28.46 -6.41
CA GLY A 259 -5.98 27.77 -5.71
C GLY A 259 -6.25 26.33 -6.17
N ARG A 260 -5.35 25.75 -6.98
CA ARG A 260 -5.42 24.36 -7.41
C ARG A 260 -4.69 23.45 -6.44
N PHE A 261 -5.06 22.18 -6.41
CA PHE A 261 -4.41 21.17 -5.58
C PHE A 261 -3.80 20.07 -6.44
N ALA A 262 -2.55 19.72 -6.12
CA ALA A 262 -1.95 18.48 -6.58
C ALA A 262 -2.28 17.37 -5.59
N THR A 263 -2.83 16.27 -6.07
CA THR A 263 -3.23 15.14 -5.25
C THR A 263 -2.55 13.87 -5.71
N SER A 264 -2.29 12.96 -4.77
CA SER A 264 -1.87 11.60 -5.09
C SER A 264 -3.01 10.83 -5.77
N ASP A 265 -2.66 10.00 -6.76
CA ASP A 265 -3.62 9.14 -7.46
C ASP A 265 -4.35 8.18 -6.51
N LEU A 266 -3.73 7.81 -5.39
CA LEU A 266 -4.34 6.96 -4.36
C LEU A 266 -5.60 7.58 -3.76
N ASN A 267 -5.66 8.90 -3.62
CA ASN A 267 -6.86 9.58 -3.12
C ASN A 267 -8.05 9.38 -4.07
N ASP A 268 -7.82 9.42 -5.36
CA ASP A 268 -8.86 9.20 -6.38
C ASP A 268 -9.35 7.75 -6.38
N LEU A 269 -8.42 6.80 -6.24
CA LEU A 269 -8.75 5.38 -6.12
C LEU A 269 -9.55 5.07 -4.84
N TYR A 270 -9.15 5.62 -3.68
CA TYR A 270 -9.94 5.49 -2.45
C TYR A 270 -11.33 6.13 -2.57
N ARG A 271 -11.43 7.31 -3.17
CA ARG A 271 -12.74 7.97 -3.41
C ARG A 271 -13.66 7.08 -4.24
N ARG A 272 -13.15 6.43 -5.29
CA ARG A 272 -13.93 5.50 -6.12
C ARG A 272 -14.44 4.31 -5.30
N VAL A 273 -13.59 3.72 -4.46
CA VAL A 273 -13.99 2.62 -3.57
C VAL A 273 -15.09 3.08 -2.59
N ILE A 274 -14.90 4.21 -1.92
CA ILE A 274 -15.88 4.72 -0.95
C ILE A 274 -17.21 5.05 -1.64
N ASN A 275 -17.19 5.70 -2.79
CA ASN A 275 -18.41 6.03 -3.54
C ASN A 275 -19.19 4.77 -3.95
N ARG A 276 -18.52 3.74 -4.48
CA ARG A 276 -19.15 2.48 -4.84
C ARG A 276 -19.70 1.74 -3.61
N ASN A 277 -18.92 1.72 -2.53
CA ASN A 277 -19.31 1.11 -1.28
C ASN A 277 -20.57 1.78 -0.67
N ASN A 278 -20.58 3.11 -0.61
CA ASN A 278 -21.73 3.86 -0.09
C ASN A 278 -22.98 3.70 -0.97
N ARG A 279 -22.79 3.65 -2.29
CA ARG A 279 -23.88 3.39 -3.22
C ARG A 279 -24.44 1.98 -3.04
N LEU A 280 -23.57 0.98 -2.87
CA LEU A 280 -24.00 -0.39 -2.60
C LEU A 280 -24.76 -0.49 -1.28
N LYS A 281 -24.26 0.13 -0.19
CA LYS A 281 -24.97 0.18 1.11
C LYS A 281 -26.39 0.74 0.92
N LYS A 282 -26.53 1.88 0.25
CA LYS A 282 -27.85 2.48 -0.02
C LYS A 282 -28.77 1.58 -0.84
N LEU A 283 -28.26 0.90 -1.87
CA LEU A 283 -29.08 -0.01 -2.69
C LEU A 283 -29.53 -1.23 -1.89
N MET A 284 -28.70 -1.73 -0.99
CA MET A 284 -29.08 -2.84 -0.08
C MET A 284 -30.13 -2.40 0.93
N ASP A 285 -29.99 -1.21 1.51
CA ASP A 285 -30.95 -0.64 2.47
C ASP A 285 -32.33 -0.39 1.80
N LEU A 286 -32.32 0.00 0.52
CA LEU A 286 -33.54 0.22 -0.28
C LEU A 286 -34.13 -1.08 -0.86
N HIS A 287 -33.56 -2.25 -0.57
CA HIS A 287 -33.97 -3.55 -1.12
C HIS A 287 -34.11 -3.52 -2.66
N ALA A 288 -33.15 -2.88 -3.33
CA ALA A 288 -33.14 -2.75 -4.79
C ALA A 288 -33.11 -4.13 -5.49
N PRO A 289 -33.57 -4.24 -6.74
CA PRO A 289 -33.54 -5.48 -7.51
C PRO A 289 -32.16 -6.12 -7.54
N GLU A 290 -32.11 -7.44 -7.43
CA GLU A 290 -30.86 -8.20 -7.30
C GLU A 290 -29.87 -7.95 -8.45
N VAL A 291 -30.36 -7.75 -9.66
CA VAL A 291 -29.52 -7.46 -10.86
C VAL A 291 -28.73 -6.16 -10.65
N ILE A 292 -29.35 -5.13 -10.06
CA ILE A 292 -28.69 -3.84 -9.78
C ILE A 292 -27.67 -4.01 -8.68
N VAL A 293 -28.02 -4.73 -7.62
CA VAL A 293 -27.10 -5.01 -6.49
C VAL A 293 -25.89 -5.82 -6.97
N ARG A 294 -26.09 -6.86 -7.78
CA ARG A 294 -25.00 -7.66 -8.38
C ARG A 294 -24.05 -6.80 -9.21
N ASN A 295 -24.59 -5.92 -10.05
CA ASN A 295 -23.78 -5.03 -10.87
C ASN A 295 -22.96 -4.04 -10.02
N GLU A 296 -23.54 -3.49 -8.94
CA GLU A 296 -22.79 -2.59 -8.05
C GLU A 296 -21.74 -3.34 -7.22
N LYS A 297 -22.01 -4.58 -6.77
CA LYS A 297 -21.00 -5.48 -6.15
C LYS A 297 -19.84 -5.73 -7.12
N ARG A 298 -20.12 -5.99 -8.40
CA ARG A 298 -19.08 -6.15 -9.43
C ARG A 298 -18.25 -4.88 -9.62
N MET A 299 -18.89 -3.70 -9.66
CA MET A 299 -18.18 -2.42 -9.78
C MET A 299 -17.35 -2.09 -8.54
N LEU A 300 -17.80 -2.51 -7.35
CA LEU A 300 -17.00 -2.39 -6.11
C LEU A 300 -15.76 -3.27 -6.18
N GLN A 301 -15.90 -4.54 -6.63
CA GLN A 301 -14.76 -5.44 -6.84
C GLN A 301 -13.75 -4.83 -7.82
N GLU A 302 -14.19 -4.26 -8.94
CA GLU A 302 -13.31 -3.59 -9.90
C GLU A 302 -12.60 -2.36 -9.33
N ALA A 303 -13.28 -1.58 -8.48
CA ALA A 303 -12.67 -0.43 -7.80
C ALA A 303 -11.59 -0.86 -6.80
N VAL A 304 -11.83 -1.94 -6.07
CA VAL A 304 -10.86 -2.53 -5.14
C VAL A 304 -9.64 -3.08 -5.89
N ASP A 305 -9.87 -3.79 -7.00
CA ASP A 305 -8.79 -4.30 -7.85
C ASP A 305 -7.88 -3.17 -8.35
N ALA A 306 -8.49 -2.07 -8.81
CA ALA A 306 -7.73 -0.91 -9.29
C ALA A 306 -6.94 -0.21 -8.18
N LEU A 307 -7.45 -0.18 -6.93
CA LEU A 307 -6.73 0.38 -5.80
C LEU A 307 -5.46 -0.42 -5.50
N PHE A 308 -5.54 -1.75 -5.54
CA PHE A 308 -4.39 -2.62 -5.25
C PHE A 308 -3.43 -2.75 -6.43
N ASP A 309 -3.91 -3.01 -7.65
CA ASP A 309 -3.07 -3.19 -8.84
C ASP A 309 -3.81 -2.78 -10.12
N ASN A 310 -3.79 -1.50 -10.44
CA ASN A 310 -4.47 -0.93 -11.60
C ASN A 310 -3.90 -1.50 -12.90
N GLY A 311 -4.78 -2.04 -13.73
CA GLY A 311 -4.42 -2.62 -15.04
C GLY A 311 -4.03 -4.10 -15.00
N ARG A 312 -4.09 -4.76 -13.84
CA ARG A 312 -3.88 -6.20 -13.76
C ARG A 312 -5.04 -6.99 -14.36
N ARG A 313 -6.24 -6.43 -14.31
CA ARG A 313 -7.45 -6.96 -14.94
C ARG A 313 -8.14 -5.88 -15.77
N GLY A 314 -8.38 -6.19 -17.04
CA GLY A 314 -9.20 -5.39 -17.92
C GLY A 314 -8.66 -4.00 -18.19
N ARG A 315 -9.58 -3.03 -18.25
CA ARG A 315 -9.30 -1.66 -18.64
C ARG A 315 -8.57 -0.91 -17.51
N VAL A 316 -7.43 -0.32 -17.83
CA VAL A 316 -6.68 0.54 -16.91
C VAL A 316 -7.47 1.80 -16.59
N LEU A 317 -7.66 2.11 -15.32
CA LEU A 317 -8.22 3.39 -14.91
C LEU A 317 -7.21 4.52 -15.16
N ARG A 318 -7.69 5.55 -15.85
CA ARG A 318 -6.88 6.70 -16.24
C ARG A 318 -7.40 7.98 -15.57
N GLY A 319 -6.50 8.88 -15.27
CA GLY A 319 -6.78 10.22 -14.78
C GLY A 319 -6.79 11.26 -15.90
N ALA A 320 -6.63 12.51 -15.52
CA ALA A 320 -6.43 13.62 -16.44
C ALA A 320 -5.24 13.33 -17.39
N ASN A 321 -5.30 13.85 -18.60
CA ASN A 321 -4.27 13.65 -19.64
C ASN A 321 -4.06 12.17 -20.03
N ASN A 322 -5.07 11.33 -19.87
CA ASN A 322 -5.04 9.92 -20.27
C ASN A 322 -3.92 9.08 -19.61
N ARG A 323 -3.34 9.58 -18.52
CA ARG A 323 -2.29 8.90 -17.74
C ARG A 323 -2.91 7.81 -16.86
N PRO A 324 -2.35 6.58 -16.81
CA PRO A 324 -2.79 5.55 -15.86
C PRO A 324 -2.61 6.02 -14.41
N LEU A 325 -3.62 5.76 -13.57
CA LEU A 325 -3.53 6.06 -12.14
C LEU A 325 -2.58 5.08 -11.46
N LYS A 326 -1.70 5.61 -10.60
CA LYS A 326 -0.71 4.84 -9.85
C LYS A 326 -1.37 4.15 -8.66
N SER A 327 -1.40 2.81 -8.69
CA SER A 327 -1.97 1.96 -7.63
C SER A 327 -0.99 1.73 -6.46
N LEU A 328 -1.47 1.06 -5.39
CA LEU A 328 -0.62 0.65 -4.27
C LEU A 328 0.53 -0.26 -4.72
N SER A 329 0.25 -1.21 -5.61
CA SER A 329 1.27 -2.07 -6.24
C SER A 329 2.35 -1.27 -6.96
N ASP A 330 1.95 -0.27 -7.76
CA ASP A 330 2.88 0.55 -8.53
C ASP A 330 3.75 1.45 -7.65
N THR A 331 3.29 1.71 -6.42
CA THR A 331 4.08 2.42 -5.41
C THR A 331 5.26 1.58 -4.92
N LEU A 332 5.16 0.26 -4.96
CA LEU A 332 6.19 -0.67 -4.47
C LEU A 332 7.08 -1.20 -5.58
N LYS A 333 6.50 -1.54 -6.74
CA LYS A 333 7.19 -2.21 -7.87
C LYS A 333 7.81 -1.22 -8.88
N GLY A 334 8.74 -1.73 -9.69
CA GLY A 334 9.36 -1.01 -10.81
C GLY A 334 10.50 -0.07 -10.40
N LYS A 335 11.05 0.68 -11.40
CA LYS A 335 12.19 1.58 -11.22
C LYS A 335 11.90 2.75 -10.28
N GLN A 336 10.66 3.24 -10.29
CA GLN A 336 10.18 4.35 -9.46
C GLN A 336 9.44 3.87 -8.20
N GLY A 337 9.48 2.56 -7.93
CA GLY A 337 8.87 1.99 -6.72
C GLY A 337 9.74 2.19 -5.50
N ARG A 338 9.12 2.04 -4.32
CA ARG A 338 9.76 2.27 -3.02
C ARG A 338 11.03 1.43 -2.82
N PHE A 339 11.02 0.18 -3.24
CA PHE A 339 12.18 -0.70 -3.09
C PHE A 339 13.40 -0.19 -3.88
N ARG A 340 13.26 0.07 -5.18
CA ARG A 340 14.40 0.46 -6.03
C ARG A 340 14.81 1.92 -5.86
N GLN A 341 13.88 2.82 -5.59
CA GLN A 341 14.15 4.26 -5.55
C GLN A 341 14.55 4.77 -4.16
N ASN A 342 14.04 4.16 -3.08
CA ASN A 342 14.21 4.70 -1.74
C ASN A 342 14.90 3.74 -0.74
N LEU A 343 14.90 2.42 -1.00
CA LEU A 343 15.48 1.43 -0.09
C LEU A 343 16.82 0.88 -0.58
N LEU A 344 16.88 0.39 -1.83
CA LEU A 344 18.12 -0.14 -2.40
C LEU A 344 19.12 0.96 -2.77
N GLY A 345 18.66 2.17 -2.98
CA GLY A 345 19.48 3.34 -3.23
C GLY A 345 18.73 4.60 -2.86
N LYS A 346 19.41 5.55 -2.23
CA LYS A 346 18.86 6.85 -1.85
C LYS A 346 19.69 7.95 -2.51
N ARG A 347 19.04 9.09 -2.79
CA ARG A 347 19.78 10.31 -3.08
C ARG A 347 20.45 10.78 -1.80
N VAL A 348 21.74 11.10 -1.90
CA VAL A 348 22.52 11.55 -0.76
C VAL A 348 22.96 13.00 -1.00
N ASP A 349 23.11 13.74 0.09
CA ASP A 349 23.67 15.09 0.06
C ASP A 349 25.18 15.02 -0.25
N TYR A 350 25.76 16.16 -0.61
CA TYR A 350 27.18 16.28 -0.96
C TYR A 350 27.61 15.33 -2.08
N SER A 351 26.76 15.13 -3.06
CA SER A 351 27.03 14.37 -4.28
C SER A 351 26.74 15.20 -5.52
N GLY A 352 27.51 14.97 -6.58
CA GLY A 352 27.37 15.71 -7.84
C GLY A 352 27.56 14.82 -9.06
N ARG A 353 27.07 15.30 -10.20
CA ARG A 353 27.22 14.62 -11.49
C ARG A 353 27.53 15.64 -12.57
N SER A 354 28.54 15.33 -13.42
CA SER A 354 28.95 16.18 -14.54
C SER A 354 29.32 15.32 -15.73
N VAL A 355 29.56 15.99 -16.86
CA VAL A 355 30.07 15.36 -18.07
C VAL A 355 31.54 15.00 -17.85
N ILE A 356 31.98 13.85 -18.37
CA ILE A 356 33.35 13.37 -18.32
C ILE A 356 34.00 13.75 -19.65
N VAL A 357 35.17 14.39 -19.57
CA VAL A 357 35.98 14.76 -20.73
C VAL A 357 37.40 14.28 -20.55
N VAL A 358 38.17 14.19 -21.63
CA VAL A 358 39.61 13.82 -21.63
C VAL A 358 40.42 14.94 -20.98
N GLY A 359 41.37 14.58 -20.12
CA GLY A 359 42.34 15.48 -19.49
C GLY A 359 43.76 15.01 -19.80
N PRO A 360 44.38 15.45 -20.93
CA PRO A 360 45.68 14.94 -21.38
C PRO A 360 46.82 15.24 -20.39
N ASP A 361 46.69 16.31 -19.62
CA ASP A 361 47.72 16.73 -18.64
C ASP A 361 47.62 15.99 -17.29
N LEU A 362 46.60 15.16 -17.11
CA LEU A 362 46.35 14.44 -15.85
C LEU A 362 47.04 13.07 -15.87
N LYS A 363 47.67 12.72 -14.74
CA LYS A 363 48.21 11.37 -14.53
C LYS A 363 47.07 10.37 -14.33
N LEU A 364 47.31 9.06 -14.53
CA LEU A 364 46.31 7.98 -14.44
C LEU A 364 45.56 7.95 -13.10
N HIS A 365 46.15 8.43 -12.01
CA HIS A 365 45.56 8.49 -10.69
C HIS A 365 44.96 9.85 -10.34
N GLN A 366 44.91 10.78 -11.29
CA GLN A 366 44.37 12.13 -11.07
C GLN A 366 43.07 12.33 -11.82
N CYS A 367 42.17 13.09 -11.23
CA CYS A 367 40.98 13.60 -11.90
C CYS A 367 40.80 15.09 -11.62
N GLY A 368 40.31 15.83 -12.60
CA GLY A 368 39.96 17.24 -12.47
C GLY A 368 38.48 17.40 -12.11
N LEU A 369 38.20 18.23 -11.11
CA LEU A 369 36.84 18.59 -10.74
C LEU A 369 36.58 20.08 -11.02
N PRO A 370 35.37 20.46 -11.47
CA PRO A 370 34.99 21.86 -11.61
C PRO A 370 35.05 22.56 -10.24
N LYS A 371 35.73 23.71 -10.14
CA LYS A 371 35.90 24.46 -8.88
C LYS A 371 34.56 24.72 -8.18
N LYS A 372 33.53 25.16 -8.90
CA LYS A 372 32.19 25.43 -8.31
C LYS A 372 31.53 24.21 -7.73
N MET A 373 31.70 23.04 -8.36
CA MET A 373 31.19 21.78 -7.85
C MET A 373 31.94 21.35 -6.59
N ALA A 374 33.27 21.44 -6.60
CA ALA A 374 34.10 21.15 -5.44
C ALA A 374 33.72 22.02 -4.25
N LEU A 375 33.55 23.32 -4.45
CA LEU A 375 33.13 24.26 -3.41
C LEU A 375 31.81 23.84 -2.73
N GLU A 376 30.80 23.47 -3.52
CA GLU A 376 29.51 23.06 -3.01
C GLU A 376 29.56 21.74 -2.24
N LEU A 377 30.31 20.76 -2.74
CA LEU A 377 30.44 19.44 -2.13
C LEU A 377 31.23 19.48 -0.81
N PHE A 378 32.22 20.36 -0.72
CA PHE A 378 33.10 20.44 0.44
C PHE A 378 32.75 21.56 1.44
N LYS A 379 31.62 22.26 1.26
CA LYS A 379 31.18 23.36 2.15
C LYS A 379 31.38 23.11 3.65
N PRO A 380 30.93 22.00 4.25
CA PRO A 380 31.07 21.79 5.68
C PRO A 380 32.55 21.72 6.13
N PHE A 381 33.37 21.11 5.30
CA PHE A 381 34.81 20.98 5.59
C PHE A 381 35.55 22.33 5.48
N ILE A 382 35.13 23.17 4.53
CA ILE A 382 35.66 24.52 4.36
C ILE A 382 35.31 25.38 5.57
N TYR A 383 34.06 25.34 6.04
CA TYR A 383 33.63 26.07 7.23
C TYR A 383 34.47 25.70 8.45
N HIS A 384 34.59 24.42 8.72
CA HIS A 384 35.39 23.92 9.84
C HIS A 384 36.87 24.37 9.72
N ARG A 385 37.44 24.37 8.53
CA ARG A 385 38.82 24.76 8.34
C ARG A 385 39.04 26.27 8.46
N LEU A 386 38.13 27.09 7.96
CA LEU A 386 38.18 28.54 8.12
C LEU A 386 38.13 28.93 9.60
N GLU A 387 37.33 28.22 10.40
CA GLU A 387 37.25 28.38 11.84
C GLU A 387 38.57 27.96 12.52
N GLN A 388 39.12 26.76 12.19
CA GLN A 388 40.40 26.28 12.74
C GLN A 388 41.60 27.17 12.41
N THR A 389 41.59 27.80 11.24
CA THR A 389 42.70 28.69 10.81
C THR A 389 42.52 30.12 11.35
N GLY A 390 41.45 30.40 12.08
CA GLY A 390 41.18 31.71 12.68
C GLY A 390 40.73 32.79 11.69
N HIS A 391 40.36 32.44 10.47
CA HIS A 391 39.88 33.39 9.46
C HIS A 391 38.43 33.85 9.73
N CYS A 392 37.66 33.06 10.47
CA CYS A 392 36.33 33.43 10.91
C CYS A 392 36.09 32.94 12.36
N THR A 393 35.26 33.68 13.10
CA THR A 393 34.87 33.33 14.47
C THR A 393 33.45 32.74 14.53
N THR A 394 32.68 32.91 13.48
CA THR A 394 31.30 32.44 13.40
C THR A 394 31.00 31.72 12.10
N ILE A 395 30.15 30.71 12.16
CA ILE A 395 29.68 29.95 10.99
C ILE A 395 28.99 30.88 9.97
N LYS A 396 28.37 31.97 10.42
CA LYS A 396 27.72 32.97 9.55
C LYS A 396 28.75 33.67 8.67
N GLN A 397 29.87 34.14 9.26
CA GLN A 397 30.98 34.73 8.50
C GLN A 397 31.61 33.73 7.52
N ALA A 398 31.83 32.49 7.95
CA ALA A 398 32.33 31.44 7.06
C ALA A 398 31.41 31.21 5.84
N LYS A 399 30.10 31.27 6.05
CA LYS A 399 29.11 31.13 4.98
C LYS A 399 29.18 32.31 4.00
N GLU A 400 29.26 33.53 4.48
CA GLU A 400 29.37 34.74 3.68
C GLU A 400 30.67 34.72 2.85
N MET A 401 31.82 34.34 3.43
CA MET A 401 33.10 34.21 2.73
C MET A 401 33.05 33.17 1.60
N VAL A 402 32.38 32.04 1.85
CA VAL A 402 32.20 30.98 0.83
C VAL A 402 31.27 31.43 -0.29
N GLU A 403 30.18 32.16 0.01
CA GLU A 403 29.28 32.73 -0.99
C GLU A 403 29.95 33.80 -1.85
N GLN A 404 30.82 34.63 -1.25
CA GLN A 404 31.62 35.62 -1.94
C GLN A 404 32.83 35.01 -2.71
N GLN A 405 33.10 33.73 -2.53
CA GLN A 405 34.19 33.00 -3.16
C GLN A 405 35.58 33.65 -2.94
N GLU A 406 35.85 34.09 -1.71
CA GLU A 406 37.13 34.72 -1.36
C GLU A 406 38.33 33.83 -1.68
N PRO A 407 39.51 34.41 -2.04
CA PRO A 407 40.71 33.63 -2.37
C PRO A 407 41.17 32.68 -1.26
N ILE A 408 40.91 33.00 -0.02
CA ILE A 408 41.27 32.20 1.15
C ILE A 408 40.50 30.84 1.15
N VAL A 409 39.24 30.87 0.68
CA VAL A 409 38.36 29.68 0.60
C VAL A 409 39.03 28.64 -0.34
N TRP A 410 39.54 29.04 -1.48
CA TRP A 410 40.19 28.17 -2.46
C TRP A 410 41.47 27.55 -1.92
N ARG A 411 42.31 28.30 -1.18
CA ARG A 411 43.52 27.74 -0.54
C ARG A 411 43.20 26.69 0.51
N SER A 412 42.12 26.83 1.21
CA SER A 412 41.65 25.83 2.18
C SER A 412 41.24 24.52 1.51
N GLU A 413 40.77 24.60 0.28
CA GLU A 413 40.24 23.45 -0.49
C GLU A 413 41.33 22.65 -1.24
N GLU A 414 42.32 23.31 -1.79
CA GLU A 414 43.39 22.67 -2.60
C GLU A 414 44.11 21.54 -1.85
N ARG A 415 44.31 21.65 -0.55
CA ARG A 415 44.98 20.61 0.26
C ARG A 415 44.11 19.36 0.49
N ARG A 416 42.79 19.48 0.52
CA ARG A 416 41.89 18.34 0.79
C ARG A 416 41.45 17.63 -0.47
N VAL A 417 41.12 18.35 -1.51
CA VAL A 417 40.75 17.74 -2.81
C VAL A 417 41.86 16.83 -3.31
N GLY A 418 43.12 17.20 -3.11
CA GLY A 418 44.26 16.36 -3.49
C GLY A 418 44.46 15.08 -2.65
N LYS A 419 44.05 15.08 -1.36
CA LYS A 419 44.25 13.94 -0.45
C LYS A 419 43.03 13.03 -0.31
N GLU A 420 41.81 13.57 -0.23
CA GLU A 420 40.59 12.80 0.01
C GLU A 420 39.99 12.19 -1.28
N CYS A 421 40.21 12.78 -2.44
CA CYS A 421 39.88 12.13 -3.71
C CYS A 421 40.65 10.82 -3.92
N ARG A 422 41.86 10.70 -3.38
CA ARG A 422 42.65 9.44 -3.44
C ARG A 422 42.02 8.29 -2.64
N SER A 423 41.34 8.57 -1.54
CA SER A 423 40.79 7.53 -0.65
C SER A 423 39.35 7.11 -1.00
N ARG A 424 38.54 7.99 -1.61
CA ARG A 424 37.14 7.69 -1.97
C ARG A 424 36.93 7.10 -3.38
N TRP A 425 37.97 7.04 -4.22
CA TRP A 425 37.93 6.45 -5.56
C TRP A 425 38.61 5.07 -5.63
N SER A 426 38.87 4.46 -4.50
CA SER A 426 39.24 3.04 -4.48
C SER A 426 38.04 2.20 -4.84
N PRO A 427 38.11 1.30 -5.83
CA PRO A 427 36.99 0.43 -6.23
C PRO A 427 36.62 -0.63 -5.18
N TYR A 428 37.23 -0.61 -3.98
CA TYR A 428 37.07 -1.58 -2.91
C TYR A 428 36.60 -0.98 -1.59
N HIS A 429 35.82 0.11 -1.63
CA HIS A 429 35.09 0.60 -0.45
C HIS A 429 33.65 0.97 -0.82
#